data_2849d161511ef771bdf297705fb57945
#
_entry.id   2849d161511ef771bdf297705fb57945
#
_cell.length_a   1.000
_cell.length_b   1.000
_cell.length_c   1.000
_cell.angle_alpha   90.00
_cell.angle_beta   90.00
_cell.angle_gamma   90.00
#
_symmetry.space_group_name_H-M   'P 1'
#
loop_
_entity.id
_entity.type
_entity.pdbx_description
1 polymer ?
#
loop_
_entity_poly.entity_id
_entity_poly.type
_entity_poly.pdbx_seq_one_letter_code
_entity_poly.pdbx_strand_id
1 'polypeptide(L)'
;TFTNCYVANCTVISETDDSQGTSFSGGFAGEITDSTLTLQNCYVYQATLSTVGNAVPQRTGVFAGNLWGGSTIADTNCYYGACGITENAGTAGEKTEEDFKNGTVAGLLGDAFAQAGDYPKFNGPADYSSVDAAIAKANALNKDNYKDFTAVEAAVNSVVRDKNITEQSEVDAMAKAIEDAIVALQYKDADYTKVDAAIAKANALKKDDYKDFSGVEAAVKAVVRGKNITEQSEVDK
;
A
#
# COMPACT_ATOMS: atom_id res chain seq x y z
N THR A 1 -26.02 17.49 -4.52
CA THR A 1 -24.87 18.37 -4.80
C THR A 1 -23.59 17.74 -4.29
N PHE A 2 -22.55 17.76 -5.10
CA PHE A 2 -21.19 17.38 -4.73
C PHE A 2 -20.25 18.55 -5.01
N THR A 3 -19.33 18.81 -4.09
CA THR A 3 -18.32 19.86 -4.23
C THR A 3 -16.96 19.27 -3.84
N ASN A 4 -15.93 19.53 -4.64
CA ASN A 4 -14.57 19.05 -4.42
C ASN A 4 -14.54 17.51 -4.26
N CYS A 5 -15.17 16.78 -5.16
CA CYS A 5 -15.26 15.31 -5.09
C CYS A 5 -14.63 14.66 -6.31
N TYR A 6 -14.16 13.43 -6.15
CA TYR A 6 -13.65 12.68 -7.29
C TYR A 6 -13.92 11.17 -7.18
N VAL A 7 -13.93 10.54 -8.35
CA VAL A 7 -13.93 9.09 -8.53
C VAL A 7 -12.75 8.76 -9.43
N ALA A 8 -11.78 8.02 -8.92
CA ALA A 8 -10.58 7.74 -9.69
C ALA A 8 -10.01 6.34 -9.42
N ASN A 9 -9.42 5.75 -10.46
CA ASN A 9 -8.70 4.47 -10.40
C ASN A 9 -9.53 3.36 -9.73
N CYS A 10 -10.80 3.21 -10.14
CA CYS A 10 -11.73 2.26 -9.54
C CYS A 10 -12.66 1.64 -10.59
N THR A 11 -13.37 0.60 -10.17
CA THR A 11 -14.44 -0.02 -10.96
C THR A 11 -15.77 0.19 -10.23
N VAL A 12 -16.75 0.71 -10.95
CA VAL A 12 -18.13 0.88 -10.48
C VAL A 12 -19.02 0.00 -11.34
N ILE A 13 -19.62 -1.02 -10.74
CA ILE A 13 -20.49 -1.97 -11.42
C ILE A 13 -21.89 -1.89 -10.82
N SER A 14 -22.88 -1.76 -11.69
CA SER A 14 -24.28 -2.00 -11.34
C SER A 14 -24.71 -3.33 -11.90
N GLU A 15 -25.16 -4.24 -11.03
CA GLU A 15 -25.53 -5.61 -11.38
C GLU A 15 -26.98 -5.89 -11.02
N THR A 16 -27.71 -6.61 -11.91
CA THR A 16 -29.01 -7.18 -11.61
C THR A 16 -29.29 -8.41 -12.47
N ASP A 17 -29.80 -9.44 -11.84
CA ASP A 17 -30.28 -10.67 -12.51
C ASP A 17 -31.74 -10.59 -12.94
N ASP A 18 -32.45 -9.54 -12.53
CA ASP A 18 -33.84 -9.34 -12.89
C ASP A 18 -33.99 -8.76 -14.31
N SER A 19 -34.56 -9.53 -15.21
CA SER A 19 -34.82 -9.11 -16.61
C SER A 19 -35.86 -7.99 -16.73
N GLN A 20 -36.62 -7.69 -15.68
CA GLN A 20 -37.57 -6.57 -15.60
C GLN A 20 -36.98 -5.37 -14.86
N GLY A 21 -35.81 -5.52 -14.26
CA GLY A 21 -35.09 -4.45 -13.56
C GLY A 21 -34.35 -3.51 -14.50
N THR A 22 -33.74 -2.50 -13.92
CA THR A 22 -32.86 -1.55 -14.60
C THR A 22 -31.47 -1.59 -13.97
N SER A 23 -30.42 -1.33 -14.76
CA SER A 23 -29.06 -1.29 -14.28
C SER A 23 -28.35 -0.06 -14.80
N PHE A 24 -27.95 0.83 -13.89
CA PHE A 24 -27.32 2.11 -14.23
C PHE A 24 -26.05 2.33 -13.43
N SER A 25 -24.96 2.68 -14.10
CA SER A 25 -23.65 2.93 -13.48
C SER A 25 -23.11 4.30 -13.90
N GLY A 26 -22.77 5.13 -12.92
CA GLY A 26 -22.13 6.42 -13.12
C GLY A 26 -21.17 6.73 -11.99
N GLY A 27 -20.23 7.64 -12.24
CA GLY A 27 -19.20 7.99 -11.27
C GLY A 27 -19.74 8.58 -9.96
N PHE A 28 -20.83 9.37 -10.03
CA PHE A 28 -21.46 9.99 -8.85
C PHE A 28 -22.88 9.48 -8.57
N ALA A 29 -23.58 9.00 -9.57
CA ALA A 29 -24.93 8.48 -9.39
C ALA A 29 -25.25 7.40 -10.43
N GLY A 30 -25.98 6.37 -10.03
CA GLY A 30 -26.53 5.40 -10.97
C GLY A 30 -27.65 6.02 -11.82
N GLU A 31 -28.63 6.64 -11.18
CA GLU A 31 -29.76 7.33 -11.83
C GLU A 31 -30.11 8.65 -11.12
N ILE A 32 -30.55 9.62 -11.89
CA ILE A 32 -31.14 10.86 -11.42
C ILE A 32 -32.58 10.96 -11.97
N THR A 33 -33.54 11.16 -11.08
CA THR A 33 -34.96 11.23 -11.42
C THR A 33 -35.56 12.56 -10.96
N ASP A 34 -36.19 13.28 -11.87
CA ASP A 34 -36.90 14.56 -11.65
C ASP A 34 -36.09 15.59 -10.84
N SER A 35 -34.78 15.63 -11.07
CA SER A 35 -33.82 16.36 -10.23
C SER A 35 -32.62 16.87 -11.02
N THR A 36 -31.85 17.75 -10.40
CA THR A 36 -30.54 18.21 -10.93
C THR A 36 -29.39 17.66 -10.10
N LEU A 37 -28.47 16.96 -10.73
CA LEU A 37 -27.17 16.65 -10.17
C LEU A 37 -26.27 17.88 -10.28
N THR A 38 -25.96 18.50 -9.15
CA THR A 38 -25.05 19.66 -9.12
C THR A 38 -23.64 19.22 -8.72
N LEU A 39 -22.67 19.55 -9.55
CA LEU A 39 -21.27 19.22 -9.36
C LEU A 39 -20.41 20.50 -9.43
N GLN A 40 -19.47 20.65 -8.51
CA GLN A 40 -18.51 21.76 -8.52
C GLN A 40 -17.12 21.25 -8.17
N ASN A 41 -16.10 21.57 -8.99
CA ASN A 41 -14.74 21.14 -8.82
C ASN A 41 -14.64 19.61 -8.63
N CYS A 42 -15.27 18.86 -9.52
CA CYS A 42 -15.36 17.41 -9.42
C CYS A 42 -14.72 16.75 -10.65
N TYR A 43 -14.27 15.51 -10.51
CA TYR A 43 -13.79 14.78 -11.68
C TYR A 43 -13.98 13.26 -11.56
N VAL A 44 -13.98 12.60 -12.74
CA VAL A 44 -13.93 11.14 -12.88
C VAL A 44 -12.72 10.78 -13.75
N TYR A 45 -11.84 9.93 -13.27
CA TYR A 45 -10.60 9.58 -13.97
C TYR A 45 -10.26 8.10 -13.83
N GLN A 46 -9.91 7.43 -14.95
CA GLN A 46 -9.58 5.99 -14.97
C GLN A 46 -10.60 5.13 -14.21
N ALA A 47 -11.87 5.49 -14.29
CA ALA A 47 -12.96 4.72 -13.72
C ALA A 47 -13.56 3.78 -14.78
N THR A 48 -13.60 2.48 -14.49
CA THR A 48 -14.36 1.53 -15.29
C THR A 48 -15.79 1.54 -14.80
N LEU A 49 -16.71 2.07 -15.62
CA LEU A 49 -18.13 2.16 -15.32
C LEU A 49 -18.88 1.14 -16.16
N SER A 50 -19.57 0.20 -15.54
CA SER A 50 -20.25 -0.87 -16.27
C SER A 50 -21.54 -1.32 -15.60
N THR A 51 -22.38 -1.97 -16.41
CA THR A 51 -23.59 -2.66 -15.97
C THR A 51 -23.50 -4.13 -16.35
N VAL A 52 -23.97 -5.01 -15.48
CA VAL A 52 -23.91 -6.47 -15.68
C VAL A 52 -25.29 -7.08 -15.36
N GLY A 53 -25.63 -8.16 -16.04
CA GLY A 53 -26.87 -8.91 -15.81
C GLY A 53 -27.86 -8.77 -16.95
N ASN A 54 -29.12 -9.12 -16.68
CA ASN A 54 -30.19 -9.23 -17.68
C ASN A 54 -31.14 -8.02 -17.72
N ALA A 55 -30.82 -6.97 -16.97
CA ALA A 55 -31.66 -5.74 -16.94
C ALA A 55 -31.78 -5.08 -18.30
N VAL A 56 -32.95 -4.48 -18.57
CA VAL A 56 -33.20 -3.66 -19.74
C VAL A 56 -34.08 -2.46 -19.33
N PRO A 57 -33.60 -1.23 -19.47
CA PRO A 57 -32.31 -0.82 -20.07
C PRO A 57 -31.12 -0.92 -19.15
N GLN A 58 -29.95 -1.09 -19.75
CA GLN A 58 -28.63 -0.93 -19.08
C GLN A 58 -27.98 0.35 -19.62
N ARG A 59 -27.47 1.21 -18.75
CA ARG A 59 -26.81 2.46 -19.16
C ARG A 59 -25.61 2.78 -18.25
N THR A 60 -24.61 3.36 -18.86
CA THR A 60 -23.46 3.91 -18.19
C THR A 60 -23.27 5.37 -18.56
N GLY A 61 -22.72 6.16 -17.66
CA GLY A 61 -22.41 7.55 -17.93
C GLY A 61 -21.31 8.06 -17.01
N VAL A 62 -20.59 9.11 -17.42
CA VAL A 62 -19.45 9.64 -16.68
C VAL A 62 -19.85 10.04 -15.26
N PHE A 63 -20.84 10.90 -15.11
CA PHE A 63 -21.30 11.37 -13.80
C PHE A 63 -22.55 10.65 -13.33
N ALA A 64 -23.48 10.36 -14.24
CA ALA A 64 -24.70 9.62 -13.93
C ALA A 64 -24.98 8.57 -15.01
N GLY A 65 -25.36 7.34 -14.61
CA GLY A 65 -25.69 6.27 -15.54
C GLY A 65 -26.94 6.58 -16.35
N ASN A 66 -27.97 7.19 -15.75
CA ASN A 66 -29.20 7.56 -16.39
C ASN A 66 -29.77 8.89 -15.86
N LEU A 67 -30.41 9.64 -16.74
CA LEU A 67 -31.19 10.84 -16.41
C LEU A 67 -32.65 10.60 -16.83
N TRP A 68 -33.60 10.66 -15.87
CA TRP A 68 -34.99 10.40 -16.10
C TRP A 68 -35.86 11.62 -15.70
N GLY A 69 -37.06 11.77 -16.32
CA GLY A 69 -38.05 12.77 -15.92
C GLY A 69 -37.60 14.21 -16.07
N GLY A 70 -36.76 14.53 -17.07
CA GLY A 70 -36.27 15.89 -17.28
C GLY A 70 -35.10 16.27 -16.38
N SER A 71 -34.48 15.29 -15.76
CA SER A 71 -33.25 15.47 -14.92
C SER A 71 -32.10 16.05 -15.72
N THR A 72 -31.26 16.82 -15.05
CA THR A 72 -30.10 17.48 -15.65
C THR A 72 -28.84 17.33 -14.80
N ILE A 73 -27.69 17.60 -15.42
CA ILE A 73 -26.44 17.78 -14.74
C ILE A 73 -26.05 19.26 -14.85
N ALA A 74 -25.86 19.93 -13.71
CA ALA A 74 -25.32 21.28 -13.61
C ALA A 74 -23.93 21.21 -13.02
N ASP A 75 -22.92 21.40 -13.84
CA ASP A 75 -21.51 21.24 -13.44
C ASP A 75 -20.71 22.53 -13.66
N THR A 76 -19.75 22.75 -12.79
CA THR A 76 -18.80 23.88 -12.86
C THR A 76 -17.41 23.37 -12.49
N ASN A 77 -16.41 23.66 -13.33
CA ASN A 77 -15.02 23.19 -13.14
C ASN A 77 -14.95 21.67 -12.96
N CYS A 78 -15.70 20.94 -13.76
CA CYS A 78 -15.70 19.48 -13.71
C CYS A 78 -14.99 18.88 -14.91
N TYR A 79 -14.31 17.76 -14.70
CA TYR A 79 -13.47 17.12 -15.70
C TYR A 79 -13.62 15.60 -15.66
N TYR A 80 -13.29 14.98 -16.78
CA TYR A 80 -13.20 13.50 -16.84
C TYR A 80 -12.10 13.09 -17.83
N GLY A 81 -11.62 11.86 -17.69
CA GLY A 81 -10.65 11.30 -18.61
C GLY A 81 -10.40 9.81 -18.38
N ALA A 82 -9.98 9.13 -19.45
CA ALA A 82 -9.64 7.71 -19.45
C ALA A 82 -10.75 6.79 -18.88
N CYS A 83 -12.02 7.15 -19.06
CA CYS A 83 -13.17 6.37 -18.61
C CYS A 83 -13.76 5.47 -19.72
N GLY A 84 -13.38 5.72 -20.99
CA GLY A 84 -13.90 5.00 -22.15
C GLY A 84 -15.35 5.32 -22.50
N ILE A 85 -15.97 6.28 -21.83
CA ILE A 85 -17.35 6.76 -22.05
C ILE A 85 -17.40 8.28 -21.95
N THR A 86 -18.38 8.89 -22.61
CA THR A 86 -18.60 10.34 -22.64
C THR A 86 -20.03 10.73 -22.29
N GLU A 87 -20.94 9.77 -22.20
CA GLU A 87 -22.35 9.98 -21.92
C GLU A 87 -22.55 10.56 -20.51
N ASN A 88 -23.54 11.44 -20.38
CA ASN A 88 -23.95 12.04 -19.11
C ASN A 88 -22.80 12.69 -18.34
N ALA A 89 -21.89 13.37 -19.05
CA ALA A 89 -20.81 14.16 -18.51
C ALA A 89 -21.18 15.62 -18.22
N GLY A 90 -22.42 16.04 -18.54
CA GLY A 90 -22.85 17.45 -18.44
C GLY A 90 -22.08 18.33 -19.42
N THR A 91 -21.53 19.44 -18.92
CA THR A 91 -20.64 20.35 -19.67
C THR A 91 -19.16 20.15 -19.31
N ALA A 92 -18.84 19.13 -18.53
CA ALA A 92 -17.50 18.82 -18.08
C ALA A 92 -16.51 18.61 -19.24
N GLY A 93 -15.31 19.12 -19.07
CA GLY A 93 -14.25 18.99 -20.07
C GLY A 93 -13.57 17.63 -20.03
N GLU A 94 -13.52 16.94 -21.17
CA GLU A 94 -12.64 15.78 -21.29
C GLU A 94 -11.17 16.22 -21.25
N LYS A 95 -10.34 15.51 -20.51
CA LYS A 95 -8.92 15.76 -20.33
C LYS A 95 -8.11 14.50 -20.64
N THR A 96 -6.93 14.72 -21.18
CA THR A 96 -5.97 13.64 -21.47
C THR A 96 -5.39 13.05 -20.19
N GLU A 97 -4.85 11.85 -20.27
CA GLU A 97 -4.07 11.25 -19.17
C GLU A 97 -2.91 12.17 -18.75
N GLU A 98 -2.26 12.81 -19.69
CA GLU A 98 -1.15 13.75 -19.42
C GLU A 98 -1.64 14.96 -18.62
N ASP A 99 -2.81 15.53 -18.92
CA ASP A 99 -3.40 16.64 -18.16
C ASP A 99 -3.68 16.25 -16.70
N PHE A 100 -4.06 15.00 -16.45
CA PHE A 100 -4.25 14.50 -15.09
C PHE A 100 -2.92 14.28 -14.36
N LYS A 101 -1.87 13.87 -15.05
CA LYS A 101 -0.56 13.57 -14.47
C LYS A 101 0.33 14.80 -14.22
N ASN A 102 0.22 15.81 -15.07
CA ASN A 102 1.13 16.96 -15.06
C ASN A 102 0.66 18.14 -14.20
N GLY A 103 -0.48 18.01 -13.51
CA GLY A 103 -1.03 19.06 -12.65
C GLY A 103 -1.98 20.04 -13.34
N THR A 104 -2.21 19.92 -14.66
CA THR A 104 -3.16 20.78 -15.37
C THR A 104 -4.55 20.70 -14.76
N VAL A 105 -5.07 19.48 -14.54
CA VAL A 105 -6.40 19.28 -13.94
C VAL A 105 -6.42 19.73 -12.48
N ALA A 106 -5.36 19.49 -11.71
CA ALA A 106 -5.26 19.98 -10.33
C ALA A 106 -5.39 21.51 -10.26
N GLY A 107 -4.69 22.23 -11.12
CA GLY A 107 -4.78 23.69 -11.19
C GLY A 107 -6.16 24.21 -11.60
N LEU A 108 -6.85 23.50 -12.47
CA LEU A 108 -8.22 23.85 -12.89
C LEU A 108 -9.28 23.58 -11.79
N LEU A 109 -9.06 22.58 -10.95
CA LEU A 109 -9.96 22.22 -9.83
C LEU A 109 -9.83 23.20 -8.65
N GLY A 110 -8.71 23.92 -8.54
CA GLY A 110 -8.46 24.92 -7.49
C GLY A 110 -7.84 24.34 -6.22
N ASP A 111 -7.74 25.17 -5.17
CA ASP A 111 -6.93 24.92 -3.96
C ASP A 111 -7.33 23.69 -3.14
N ALA A 112 -8.52 23.14 -3.37
CA ALA A 112 -8.95 21.91 -2.69
C ALA A 112 -8.21 20.67 -3.18
N PHE A 113 -7.49 20.77 -4.30
CA PHE A 113 -6.74 19.68 -4.92
C PHE A 113 -5.29 20.02 -5.13
N ALA A 114 -4.46 19.02 -5.07
CA ALA A 114 -3.04 19.11 -5.42
C ALA A 114 -2.64 17.90 -6.29
N GLN A 115 -1.66 18.10 -7.17
CA GLN A 115 -1.12 16.99 -7.96
C GLN A 115 -0.32 16.06 -7.07
N ALA A 116 -0.74 14.78 -6.99
CA ALA A 116 -0.07 13.76 -6.18
C ALA A 116 -0.11 12.40 -6.88
N GLY A 117 0.97 12.05 -7.55
CA GLY A 117 1.06 10.87 -8.41
C GLY A 117 0.33 11.08 -9.74
N ASP A 118 -0.43 10.10 -10.19
CA ASP A 118 -1.02 10.06 -11.53
C ASP A 118 -2.30 10.91 -11.70
N TYR A 119 -2.84 11.48 -10.63
CA TYR A 119 -4.05 12.31 -10.68
C TYR A 119 -4.16 13.24 -9.46
N PRO A 120 -4.97 14.32 -9.54
CA PRO A 120 -5.19 15.21 -8.41
C PRO A 120 -5.79 14.48 -7.21
N LYS A 121 -5.27 14.79 -6.01
CA LYS A 121 -5.83 14.33 -4.73
C LYS A 121 -6.23 15.51 -3.89
N PHE A 122 -6.95 15.29 -2.80
CA PHE A 122 -7.26 16.37 -1.86
C PHE A 122 -5.97 16.99 -1.33
N ASN A 123 -5.89 18.30 -1.40
CA ASN A 123 -4.77 19.03 -0.82
C ASN A 123 -4.81 18.88 0.72
N GLY A 124 -3.71 18.47 1.30
CA GLY A 124 -3.63 18.18 2.73
C GLY A 124 -2.34 17.47 3.11
N PRO A 125 -2.26 16.94 4.33
CA PRO A 125 -1.10 16.21 4.79
C PRO A 125 -0.87 14.93 3.96
N ALA A 126 0.39 14.54 3.84
CA ALA A 126 0.76 13.26 3.26
C ALA A 126 0.27 12.09 4.14
N ASP A 127 0.10 10.92 3.55
CA ASP A 127 -0.23 9.69 4.27
C ASP A 127 1.04 9.02 4.81
N TYR A 128 1.13 8.92 6.13
CA TYR A 128 2.25 8.29 6.84
C TYR A 128 2.01 6.84 7.25
N SER A 129 0.92 6.23 6.84
CA SER A 129 0.54 4.87 7.26
C SER A 129 1.66 3.84 6.99
N SER A 130 2.31 3.91 5.84
CA SER A 130 3.45 3.04 5.49
C SER A 130 4.68 3.30 6.37
N VAL A 131 4.98 4.55 6.69
CA VAL A 131 6.07 4.93 7.60
C VAL A 131 5.80 4.39 9.00
N ASP A 132 4.58 4.58 9.51
CA ASP A 132 4.18 4.12 10.83
C ASP A 132 4.24 2.59 10.93
N ALA A 133 3.82 1.89 9.87
CA ALA A 133 3.95 0.44 9.78
C ALA A 133 5.42 -0.02 9.78
N ALA A 134 6.29 0.66 9.03
CA ALA A 134 7.74 0.35 9.00
C ALA A 134 8.41 0.62 10.35
N ILE A 135 8.08 1.72 11.03
CA ILE A 135 8.54 2.03 12.39
C ILE A 135 8.06 0.95 13.37
N ALA A 136 6.81 0.54 13.29
CA ALA A 136 6.27 -0.53 14.15
C ALA A 136 7.01 -1.84 13.96
N LYS A 137 7.34 -2.23 12.71
CA LYS A 137 8.18 -3.39 12.40
C LYS A 137 9.57 -3.25 13.03
N ALA A 138 10.23 -2.09 12.88
CA ALA A 138 11.56 -1.83 13.45
C ALA A 138 11.53 -1.96 14.98
N ASN A 139 10.52 -1.38 15.64
CA ASN A 139 10.38 -1.39 17.10
C ASN A 139 10.03 -2.78 17.67
N ALA A 140 9.47 -3.67 16.87
CA ALA A 140 9.19 -5.06 17.28
C ALA A 140 10.43 -5.96 17.27
N LEU A 141 11.54 -5.52 16.66
CA LEU A 141 12.77 -6.29 16.61
C LEU A 141 13.55 -6.17 17.93
N ASN A 142 14.08 -7.31 18.39
CA ASN A 142 15.02 -7.29 19.49
C ASN A 142 16.42 -6.93 18.96
N LYS A 143 16.83 -5.68 19.14
CA LYS A 143 18.11 -5.16 18.64
C LYS A 143 19.34 -5.91 19.16
N ASP A 144 19.25 -6.53 20.33
CA ASP A 144 20.34 -7.29 20.91
C ASP A 144 20.71 -8.54 20.10
N ASN A 145 19.81 -8.99 19.23
CA ASN A 145 20.04 -10.14 18.36
C ASN A 145 20.88 -9.83 17.11
N TYR A 146 21.12 -8.55 16.80
CA TYR A 146 21.77 -8.14 15.55
C TYR A 146 23.19 -7.62 15.78
N LYS A 147 24.07 -7.82 14.78
CA LYS A 147 25.48 -7.37 14.81
C LYS A 147 25.57 -5.85 14.85
N ASP A 148 24.72 -5.19 14.09
CA ASP A 148 24.59 -3.73 14.03
C ASP A 148 23.13 -3.35 13.76
N PHE A 149 22.58 -2.44 14.53
CA PHE A 149 21.21 -1.94 14.41
C PHE A 149 21.16 -0.44 14.08
N THR A 150 22.33 0.21 13.96
CA THR A 150 22.45 1.67 13.81
C THR A 150 21.79 2.21 12.55
N ALA A 151 21.82 1.47 11.44
CA ALA A 151 21.19 1.87 10.19
C ALA A 151 19.64 1.95 10.33
N VAL A 152 19.03 1.01 11.07
CA VAL A 152 17.58 1.05 11.34
C VAL A 152 17.23 2.23 12.25
N GLU A 153 18.00 2.45 13.31
CA GLU A 153 17.79 3.61 14.21
C GLU A 153 17.95 4.94 13.45
N ALA A 154 18.95 5.05 12.59
CA ALA A 154 19.16 6.23 11.77
C ALA A 154 18.00 6.48 10.79
N ALA A 155 17.50 5.44 10.10
CA ALA A 155 16.38 5.55 9.19
C ALA A 155 15.09 5.99 9.93
N VAL A 156 14.81 5.40 11.09
CA VAL A 156 13.66 5.79 11.92
C VAL A 156 13.77 7.24 12.39
N ASN A 157 14.95 7.66 12.86
CA ASN A 157 15.18 9.01 13.37
C ASN A 157 15.20 10.08 12.28
N SER A 158 15.41 9.70 11.02
CA SER A 158 15.40 10.62 9.87
C SER A 158 13.99 10.95 9.35
N VAL A 159 12.96 10.33 9.89
CA VAL A 159 11.58 10.58 9.47
C VAL A 159 11.17 12.02 9.74
N VAL A 160 10.82 12.73 8.67
CA VAL A 160 10.26 14.10 8.74
C VAL A 160 8.76 13.99 8.65
N ARG A 161 8.06 14.62 9.60
CA ARG A 161 6.59 14.76 9.60
C ARG A 161 6.21 16.14 9.03
N ASP A 162 4.94 16.39 8.82
CA ASP A 162 4.38 17.66 8.30
C ASP A 162 4.58 17.89 6.78
N LYS A 163 4.80 16.83 5.99
CA LYS A 163 4.80 16.91 4.54
C LYS A 163 3.36 16.99 3.99
N ASN A 164 3.23 17.68 2.87
CA ASN A 164 1.98 17.78 2.12
C ASN A 164 1.82 16.54 1.20
N ILE A 165 0.59 16.26 0.76
CA ILE A 165 0.28 15.17 -0.18
C ILE A 165 1.08 15.26 -1.49
N THR A 166 1.50 16.45 -1.90
CA THR A 166 2.38 16.65 -3.07
C THR A 166 3.78 16.07 -2.88
N GLU A 167 4.18 15.83 -1.64
CA GLU A 167 5.46 15.25 -1.24
C GLU A 167 5.32 13.77 -0.83
N GLN A 168 4.21 13.11 -1.18
CA GLN A 168 3.94 11.72 -0.79
C GLN A 168 5.07 10.78 -1.17
N SER A 169 5.70 10.98 -2.34
CA SER A 169 6.83 10.16 -2.79
C SER A 169 8.05 10.21 -1.83
N GLU A 170 8.25 11.35 -1.16
CA GLU A 170 9.31 11.45 -0.16
C GLU A 170 8.95 10.71 1.12
N VAL A 171 7.68 10.73 1.51
CA VAL A 171 7.16 9.94 2.64
C VAL A 171 7.29 8.46 2.37
N ASP A 172 6.92 8.01 1.18
CA ASP A 172 7.06 6.61 0.76
C ASP A 172 8.53 6.17 0.74
N ALA A 173 9.45 7.07 0.34
CA ALA A 173 10.88 6.81 0.39
C ALA A 173 11.41 6.65 1.82
N MET A 174 10.87 7.37 2.81
CA MET A 174 11.23 7.18 4.22
C MET A 174 10.80 5.78 4.72
N ALA A 175 9.57 5.35 4.40
CA ALA A 175 9.11 4.00 4.72
C ALA A 175 10.03 2.93 4.12
N LYS A 176 10.35 3.08 2.84
CA LYS A 176 11.27 2.17 2.14
C LYS A 176 12.66 2.14 2.77
N ALA A 177 13.21 3.29 3.16
CA ALA A 177 14.53 3.35 3.79
C ALA A 177 14.58 2.56 5.11
N ILE A 178 13.51 2.62 5.93
CA ILE A 178 13.40 1.82 7.15
C ILE A 178 13.31 0.32 6.81
N GLU A 179 12.49 -0.06 5.84
CA GLU A 179 12.34 -1.45 5.43
C GLU A 179 13.64 -2.02 4.84
N ASP A 180 14.34 -1.27 4.00
CA ASP A 180 15.63 -1.66 3.43
C ASP A 180 16.68 -1.86 4.55
N ALA A 181 16.71 -0.98 5.55
CA ALA A 181 17.61 -1.11 6.70
C ALA A 181 17.27 -2.36 7.53
N ILE A 182 16.01 -2.70 7.72
CA ILE A 182 15.57 -3.93 8.40
C ILE A 182 16.04 -5.18 7.64
N VAL A 183 15.85 -5.18 6.32
CA VAL A 183 16.26 -6.32 5.46
C VAL A 183 17.77 -6.53 5.47
N ALA A 184 18.56 -5.46 5.63
CA ALA A 184 20.03 -5.53 5.70
C ALA A 184 20.57 -6.06 7.03
N LEU A 185 19.74 -6.23 8.06
CA LEU A 185 20.16 -6.68 9.38
C LEU A 185 20.78 -8.10 9.33
N GLN A 186 21.86 -8.26 10.07
CA GLN A 186 22.53 -9.54 10.25
C GLN A 186 22.46 -9.97 11.71
N TYR A 187 22.02 -11.18 11.97
CA TYR A 187 22.04 -11.76 13.32
C TYR A 187 23.46 -11.92 13.83
N LYS A 188 23.64 -11.75 15.14
CA LYS A 188 24.82 -12.20 15.85
C LYS A 188 24.95 -13.71 15.75
N ASP A 189 26.18 -14.19 15.79
CA ASP A 189 26.47 -15.62 15.86
C ASP A 189 26.03 -16.16 17.23
N ALA A 190 25.64 -17.42 17.30
CA ALA A 190 25.38 -18.09 18.58
C ALA A 190 26.63 -18.21 19.42
N ASP A 191 26.50 -18.22 20.74
CA ASP A 191 27.60 -18.43 21.67
C ASP A 191 27.92 -19.92 21.82
N TYR A 192 29.09 -20.34 21.36
CA TYR A 192 29.61 -21.72 21.46
C TYR A 192 30.52 -21.94 22.64
N THR A 193 30.70 -20.97 23.54
CA THR A 193 31.67 -21.06 24.65
C THR A 193 31.52 -22.32 25.48
N LYS A 194 30.27 -22.70 25.81
CA LYS A 194 29.97 -23.91 26.58
C LYS A 194 30.30 -25.19 25.80
N VAL A 195 29.95 -25.20 24.52
CA VAL A 195 30.24 -26.34 23.62
C VAL A 195 31.72 -26.51 23.45
N ASP A 196 32.47 -25.43 23.24
CA ASP A 196 33.93 -25.46 23.10
C ASP A 196 34.61 -25.95 24.39
N ALA A 197 34.11 -25.53 25.55
CA ALA A 197 34.59 -26.02 26.84
C ALA A 197 34.31 -27.53 27.02
N ALA A 198 33.16 -28.01 26.57
CA ALA A 198 32.81 -29.45 26.63
C ALA A 198 33.67 -30.26 25.65
N ILE A 199 33.90 -29.78 24.45
CA ILE A 199 34.84 -30.41 23.48
C ILE A 199 36.25 -30.45 24.03
N ALA A 200 36.72 -29.36 24.64
CA ALA A 200 38.07 -29.34 25.25
C ALA A 200 38.20 -30.38 26.37
N LYS A 201 37.17 -30.53 27.22
CA LYS A 201 37.16 -31.58 28.24
C LYS A 201 37.17 -32.99 27.63
N ALA A 202 36.33 -33.23 26.60
CA ALA A 202 36.29 -34.50 25.90
C ALA A 202 37.66 -34.87 25.28
N ASN A 203 38.30 -33.90 24.62
CA ASN A 203 39.61 -34.10 24.00
C ASN A 203 40.77 -34.30 25.03
N ALA A 204 40.58 -33.87 26.27
CA ALA A 204 41.57 -34.10 27.34
C ALA A 204 41.50 -35.51 27.94
N LEU A 205 40.43 -36.27 27.67
CA LEU A 205 40.32 -37.65 28.14
C LEU A 205 41.27 -38.58 27.39
N LYS A 206 41.87 -39.53 28.11
CA LYS A 206 42.69 -40.56 27.48
C LYS A 206 41.76 -41.71 27.03
N LYS A 207 41.65 -41.90 25.73
CA LYS A 207 40.76 -42.89 25.11
C LYS A 207 40.99 -44.32 25.65
N ASP A 208 42.24 -44.67 25.90
CA ASP A 208 42.67 -46.01 26.38
C ASP A 208 42.21 -46.30 27.78
N ASP A 209 41.78 -45.29 28.57
CA ASP A 209 41.26 -45.46 29.92
C ASP A 209 39.77 -45.91 29.94
N TYR A 210 39.13 -46.00 28.77
CA TYR A 210 37.69 -46.30 28.64
C TYR A 210 37.47 -47.56 27.79
N LYS A 211 36.51 -48.39 28.19
CA LYS A 211 36.09 -49.59 27.45
C LYS A 211 35.46 -49.26 26.10
N ASP A 212 34.73 -48.16 26.03
CA ASP A 212 34.13 -47.65 24.82
C ASP A 212 34.14 -46.08 24.85
N PHE A 213 34.75 -45.47 23.86
CA PHE A 213 34.89 -44.04 23.73
C PHE A 213 34.10 -43.50 22.52
N SER A 214 33.43 -44.41 21.78
CA SER A 214 32.73 -44.08 20.53
C SER A 214 31.63 -43.05 20.71
N GLY A 215 30.90 -43.06 21.83
CA GLY A 215 29.85 -42.09 22.14
C GLY A 215 30.38 -40.67 22.30
N VAL A 216 31.56 -40.50 22.90
CA VAL A 216 32.22 -39.18 23.06
C VAL A 216 32.65 -38.66 21.69
N GLU A 217 33.29 -39.48 20.86
CA GLU A 217 33.72 -39.13 19.51
C GLU A 217 32.53 -38.76 18.63
N ALA A 218 31.42 -39.52 18.72
CA ALA A 218 30.18 -39.25 17.99
C ALA A 218 29.57 -37.89 18.41
N ALA A 219 29.52 -37.62 19.71
CA ALA A 219 28.98 -36.36 20.24
C ALA A 219 29.81 -35.14 19.78
N VAL A 220 31.12 -35.20 19.86
CA VAL A 220 32.01 -34.15 19.38
C VAL A 220 31.86 -33.92 17.90
N LYS A 221 31.75 -34.99 17.11
CA LYS A 221 31.55 -34.92 15.64
C LYS A 221 30.15 -34.38 15.24
N ALA A 222 29.16 -34.59 16.09
CA ALA A 222 27.78 -34.17 15.82
C ALA A 222 27.55 -32.66 16.03
N VAL A 223 28.51 -31.92 16.60
CA VAL A 223 28.38 -30.49 16.84
C VAL A 223 28.24 -29.72 15.52
N VAL A 224 27.09 -29.06 15.34
CA VAL A 224 26.80 -28.20 14.22
C VAL A 224 27.21 -26.77 14.55
N ARG A 225 27.99 -26.14 13.69
CA ARG A 225 28.46 -24.77 13.82
C ARG A 225 27.73 -23.83 12.82
N GLY A 226 27.86 -22.53 13.01
CA GLY A 226 27.32 -21.53 12.10
C GLY A 226 25.86 -21.14 12.40
N LYS A 227 25.30 -21.52 13.55
CA LYS A 227 24.01 -21.05 14.03
C LYS A 227 24.11 -19.61 14.49
N ASN A 228 22.99 -18.88 14.39
CA ASN A 228 22.89 -17.53 14.88
C ASN A 228 22.25 -17.49 16.29
N ILE A 229 22.24 -16.30 16.91
CA ILE A 229 21.78 -16.11 18.29
C ILE A 229 20.32 -16.53 18.52
N THR A 230 19.46 -16.50 17.50
CA THR A 230 18.05 -16.94 17.64
C THR A 230 17.94 -18.46 17.77
N GLU A 231 19.00 -19.19 17.42
CA GLU A 231 19.12 -20.64 17.51
C GLU A 231 19.98 -21.09 18.74
N GLN A 232 20.28 -20.16 19.67
CA GLN A 232 21.13 -20.45 20.84
C GLN A 232 20.65 -21.66 21.64
N SER A 233 19.33 -21.83 21.78
CA SER A 233 18.75 -22.96 22.48
C SER A 233 19.08 -24.33 21.87
N GLU A 234 19.44 -24.37 20.60
CA GLU A 234 19.87 -25.60 19.91
C GLU A 234 21.36 -25.85 20.11
N VAL A 235 22.14 -24.78 20.31
CA VAL A 235 23.57 -24.87 20.63
C VAL A 235 23.79 -25.35 22.07
N ASP A 236 22.90 -24.98 22.98
CA ASP A 236 22.99 -25.29 24.40
C ASP A 236 22.50 -26.72 24.77
N LYS A 237 21.96 -27.50 23.82
CA LYS A 237 21.51 -28.89 24.00
C LYS A 237 22.67 -29.88 23.90
#